data_f7690e6052ab37bbb5ff5c9b325606b1
#
_entry.id   f7690e6052ab37bbb5ff5c9b325606b1
#
_cell.length_a   1.000
_cell.length_b   1.000
_cell.length_c   1.000
_cell.angle_alpha   90.00
_cell.angle_beta   90.00
_cell.angle_gamma   90.00
#
_symmetry.space_group_name_H-M   'P 1'
#
loop_
_entity.id
_entity.type
_entity.pdbx_description
1 polymer ?
#
loop_
_entity_poly.entity_id
_entity_poly.type
_entity_poly.pdbx_seq_one_letter_code
_entity_poly.pdbx_strand_id
1 'polypeptide(L)'
;IIYIMSDDHALQAISAYGSRLAKVLPTPNLDRIANEGIRMDNCCVTNSISAPSRACIMTGQYSHKNGVYTLDDGLLPTHDNFAKEMQKGGYQTAIIGKWHLKYEPAGFDYYNVLPGQGRYKNPVLISKEERKGNTCPFDKTPGKIYQGHSTDVIASQAINWMKEHKDDNQPFMLMCHFKAPHRSWEYAERFSDLLKDVEIPEPENMFDTYEGRAYYTKLQTMSLEDMNEKDMKCELPANLSRDEFRKWAYQRYMKDYLRCIAGIDENVGRILKFLDENGLAQNTVIVYTSDQGFYLGEHGWFDKRYMQKESLNMPLLIRYPNEIKPGSTNKSIIINADFAPTLLDYAGISKPS
;
A
#
# COMPACT_ATOMS: atom_id res chain seq x y z
N ILE A 1 10.06 -5.98 13.75
CA ILE A 1 9.29 -4.93 13.06
C ILE A 1 8.53 -5.55 11.91
N ILE A 2 7.25 -5.20 11.77
CA ILE A 2 6.41 -5.59 10.63
C ILE A 2 5.88 -4.32 9.96
N TYR A 3 6.26 -4.13 8.71
CA TYR A 3 5.85 -3.00 7.88
C TYR A 3 4.88 -3.49 6.81
N ILE A 4 3.61 -3.14 6.94
CA ILE A 4 2.55 -3.53 6.01
C ILE A 4 2.21 -2.32 5.13
N MET A 5 2.27 -2.49 3.82
CA MET A 5 1.94 -1.43 2.87
C MET A 5 1.00 -1.95 1.79
N SER A 6 -0.04 -1.19 1.51
CA SER A 6 -0.94 -1.43 0.39
C SER A 6 -0.69 -0.42 -0.73
N ASP A 7 -0.94 -0.83 -1.97
CA ASP A 7 -0.71 -0.01 -3.16
C ASP A 7 -1.98 0.77 -3.51
N ASP A 8 -1.93 2.10 -3.46
CA ASP A 8 -3.06 2.98 -3.73
C ASP A 8 -4.17 2.96 -2.64
N HIS A 9 -3.84 2.67 -1.38
CA HIS A 9 -4.86 2.68 -0.31
C HIS A 9 -5.10 4.10 0.22
N ALA A 10 -6.21 4.68 -0.20
CA ALA A 10 -6.64 6.00 0.27
C ALA A 10 -6.98 5.99 1.76
N LEU A 11 -6.53 6.99 2.48
CA LEU A 11 -6.82 7.20 3.89
C LEU A 11 -8.34 7.16 4.19
N GLN A 12 -9.17 7.67 3.27
CA GLN A 12 -10.62 7.71 3.41
C GLN A 12 -11.28 6.33 3.45
N ALA A 13 -10.59 5.26 2.99
CA ALA A 13 -11.10 3.90 2.99
C ALA A 13 -10.70 3.09 4.24
N ILE A 14 -10.14 3.73 5.26
CA ILE A 14 -9.89 3.13 6.58
C ILE A 14 -10.86 3.76 7.60
N SER A 15 -11.67 2.94 8.24
CA SER A 15 -12.75 3.44 9.13
C SER A 15 -12.22 4.22 10.34
N ALA A 16 -11.03 3.93 10.84
CA ALA A 16 -10.39 4.68 11.92
C ALA A 16 -10.20 6.18 11.63
N TYR A 17 -10.16 6.59 10.36
CA TYR A 17 -10.07 8.01 9.98
C TYR A 17 -11.43 8.73 9.91
N GLY A 18 -12.55 8.02 10.09
CA GLY A 18 -13.87 8.64 10.26
C GLY A 18 -14.44 9.31 9.00
N SER A 19 -14.07 8.86 7.82
CA SER A 19 -14.57 9.40 6.54
C SER A 19 -16.03 9.02 6.24
N ARG A 20 -16.57 9.53 5.13
CA ARG A 20 -17.88 9.13 4.60
C ARG A 20 -18.00 7.61 4.35
N LEU A 21 -16.89 6.91 4.17
CA LEU A 21 -16.84 5.47 3.88
C LEU A 21 -16.76 4.61 5.14
N ALA A 22 -16.47 5.19 6.30
CA ALA A 22 -16.22 4.46 7.55
C ALA A 22 -17.39 3.55 7.99
N LYS A 23 -18.64 3.98 7.72
CA LYS A 23 -19.83 3.18 8.01
C LYS A 23 -20.25 2.25 6.87
N VAL A 24 -19.75 2.52 5.67
CA VAL A 24 -20.02 1.70 4.47
C VAL A 24 -19.21 0.41 4.51
N LEU A 25 -17.91 0.55 4.81
CA LEU A 25 -17.00 -0.57 4.98
C LEU A 25 -16.16 -0.35 6.25
N PRO A 26 -16.55 -0.92 7.40
CA PRO A 26 -15.67 -1.00 8.56
C PRO A 26 -14.42 -1.82 8.26
N THR A 27 -13.28 -1.37 8.77
CA THR A 27 -11.97 -2.05 8.65
C THR A 27 -11.44 -2.43 10.03
N PRO A 28 -12.08 -3.41 10.72
CA PRO A 28 -11.84 -3.66 12.14
C PRO A 28 -10.40 -4.05 12.48
N ASN A 29 -9.68 -4.70 11.57
CA ASN A 29 -8.30 -5.11 11.81
C ASN A 29 -7.31 -3.96 11.63
N LEU A 30 -7.54 -3.07 10.67
CA LEU A 30 -6.79 -1.82 10.54
C LEU A 30 -7.11 -0.87 11.70
N ASP A 31 -8.37 -0.77 12.07
CA ASP A 31 -8.81 0.02 13.23
C ASP A 31 -8.19 -0.50 14.53
N ARG A 32 -7.95 -1.81 14.65
CA ARG A 32 -7.25 -2.39 15.79
C ARG A 32 -5.83 -1.82 15.91
N ILE A 33 -5.09 -1.68 14.80
CA ILE A 33 -3.74 -1.07 14.83
C ILE A 33 -3.82 0.37 15.36
N ALA A 34 -4.81 1.14 14.91
CA ALA A 34 -5.03 2.52 15.37
C ALA A 34 -5.42 2.57 16.86
N ASN A 35 -6.35 1.71 17.28
CA ASN A 35 -6.91 1.71 18.62
C ASN A 35 -5.93 1.19 19.69
N GLU A 36 -5.07 0.23 19.32
CA GLU A 36 -4.00 -0.29 20.18
C GLU A 36 -2.67 0.47 20.00
N GLY A 37 -2.63 1.47 19.12
CA GLY A 37 -1.47 2.25 18.77
C GLY A 37 -1.78 3.73 18.55
N ILE A 38 -1.22 4.30 17.49
CA ILE A 38 -1.39 5.71 17.12
C ILE A 38 -1.83 5.83 15.65
N ARG A 39 -2.73 6.78 15.40
CA ARG A 39 -3.10 7.23 14.05
C ARG A 39 -2.45 8.58 13.76
N MET A 40 -1.76 8.66 12.64
CA MET A 40 -1.21 9.92 12.12
C MET A 40 -2.20 10.57 11.16
N ASP A 41 -2.62 11.80 11.46
CA ASP A 41 -3.70 12.47 10.70
C ASP A 41 -3.17 13.24 9.47
N ASN A 42 -1.87 13.56 9.43
CA ASN A 42 -1.24 14.36 8.37
C ASN A 42 0.04 13.71 7.85
N CYS A 43 -0.05 12.48 7.36
CA CYS A 43 1.06 11.82 6.68
C CYS A 43 0.97 12.05 5.18
N CYS A 44 2.03 12.57 4.57
CA CYS A 44 2.07 12.96 3.17
C CYS A 44 3.18 12.24 2.40
N VAL A 45 2.92 11.96 1.13
CA VAL A 45 3.92 11.44 0.21
C VAL A 45 4.69 12.61 -0.43
N THR A 46 6.00 12.43 -0.65
CA THR A 46 6.85 13.43 -1.33
C THR A 46 6.69 13.43 -2.84
N ASN A 47 6.25 12.30 -3.40
CA ASN A 47 5.93 12.16 -4.82
C ASN A 47 4.82 11.11 -4.96
N SER A 48 3.63 11.56 -5.36
CA SER A 48 2.42 10.73 -5.37
C SER A 48 2.37 9.79 -6.57
N ILE A 49 3.37 8.91 -6.68
CA ILE A 49 3.41 7.81 -7.64
C ILE A 49 4.31 6.67 -7.12
N SER A 50 3.93 5.42 -7.39
CA SER A 50 4.46 4.24 -6.69
C SER A 50 5.98 4.12 -6.65
N ALA A 51 6.72 4.11 -7.78
CA ALA A 51 8.16 3.87 -7.75
C ALA A 51 8.94 4.98 -7.01
N PRO A 52 8.73 6.29 -7.28
CA PRO A 52 9.35 7.37 -6.52
C PRO A 52 9.02 7.34 -5.03
N SER A 53 7.76 7.08 -4.67
CA SER A 53 7.36 6.98 -3.26
C SER A 53 8.05 5.80 -2.56
N ARG A 54 8.03 4.62 -3.17
CA ARG A 54 8.69 3.42 -2.61
C ARG A 54 10.20 3.62 -2.46
N ALA A 55 10.85 4.27 -3.43
CA ALA A 55 12.26 4.62 -3.32
C ALA A 55 12.53 5.60 -2.17
N CYS A 56 11.65 6.60 -1.97
CA CYS A 56 11.72 7.52 -0.85
C CYS A 56 11.58 6.78 0.50
N ILE A 57 10.59 5.89 0.63
CA ILE A 57 10.39 5.05 1.82
C ILE A 57 11.64 4.21 2.12
N MET A 58 12.21 3.56 1.09
CA MET A 58 13.38 2.71 1.27
C MET A 58 14.64 3.48 1.68
N THR A 59 14.84 4.67 1.14
CA THR A 59 16.09 5.42 1.28
C THR A 59 16.05 6.55 2.33
N GLY A 60 14.86 6.99 2.74
CA GLY A 60 14.69 8.23 3.51
C GLY A 60 15.08 9.49 2.73
N GLN A 61 15.14 9.42 1.40
CA GLN A 61 15.64 10.49 0.54
C GLN A 61 14.60 10.89 -0.50
N TYR A 62 14.53 12.20 -0.80
CA TYR A 62 13.73 12.72 -1.89
C TYR A 62 14.21 12.21 -3.26
N SER A 63 13.33 12.21 -4.26
CA SER A 63 13.61 11.74 -5.62
C SER A 63 14.87 12.34 -6.25
N HIS A 64 15.17 13.62 -6.01
CA HIS A 64 16.39 14.27 -6.52
C HIS A 64 17.69 13.76 -5.89
N LYS A 65 17.62 13.02 -4.78
CA LYS A 65 18.76 12.38 -4.12
C LYS A 65 18.86 10.89 -4.46
N ASN A 66 17.73 10.17 -4.45
CA ASN A 66 17.73 8.73 -4.73
C ASN A 66 17.65 8.40 -6.24
N GLY A 67 17.42 9.40 -7.10
CA GLY A 67 17.42 9.25 -8.57
C GLY A 67 16.18 8.61 -9.17
N VAL A 68 15.13 8.36 -8.38
CA VAL A 68 13.87 7.74 -8.84
C VAL A 68 12.78 8.82 -8.95
N TYR A 69 12.52 9.30 -10.16
CA TYR A 69 11.58 10.40 -10.43
C TYR A 69 10.25 9.93 -11.00
N THR A 70 10.28 8.84 -11.78
CA THR A 70 9.16 8.36 -12.57
C THR A 70 8.96 6.84 -12.40
N LEU A 71 7.92 6.29 -13.04
CA LEU A 71 7.69 4.84 -13.09
C LEU A 71 8.74 4.09 -13.94
N ASP A 72 9.46 4.82 -14.80
CA ASP A 72 10.49 4.24 -15.66
C ASP A 72 11.86 4.15 -14.97
N ASP A 73 12.00 4.76 -13.80
CA ASP A 73 13.19 4.68 -12.97
C ASP A 73 13.13 3.50 -12.01
N GLY A 74 14.26 3.16 -11.41
CA GLY A 74 14.36 2.08 -10.42
C GLY A 74 15.44 2.37 -9.38
N LEU A 75 15.30 1.78 -8.20
CA LEU A 75 16.29 1.90 -7.13
C LEU A 75 17.44 0.93 -7.36
N LEU A 76 18.62 1.44 -7.68
CA LEU A 76 19.79 0.62 -7.92
C LEU A 76 20.16 -0.17 -6.64
N PRO A 77 20.59 -1.44 -6.76
CA PRO A 77 21.05 -2.23 -5.62
C PRO A 77 22.25 -1.64 -4.88
N THR A 78 22.99 -0.73 -5.52
CA THR A 78 24.13 0.00 -4.91
C THR A 78 23.71 1.12 -3.97
N HIS A 79 22.47 1.66 -4.10
CA HIS A 79 21.96 2.69 -3.19
C HIS A 79 21.84 2.16 -1.76
N ASP A 80 22.20 3.01 -0.81
CA ASP A 80 21.91 2.73 0.59
C ASP A 80 20.41 2.83 0.85
N ASN A 81 19.94 1.94 1.71
CA ASN A 81 18.55 1.89 2.12
C ASN A 81 18.44 1.32 3.54
N PHE A 82 17.32 1.57 4.20
CA PHE A 82 17.18 1.19 5.60
C PHE A 82 17.21 -0.33 5.84
N ALA A 83 16.87 -1.16 4.85
CA ALA A 83 16.96 -2.61 5.00
C ALA A 83 18.43 -3.09 5.09
N LYS A 84 19.34 -2.45 4.35
CA LYS A 84 20.79 -2.71 4.51
C LYS A 84 21.30 -2.32 5.89
N GLU A 85 20.82 -1.18 6.42
CA GLU A 85 21.18 -0.75 7.77
C GLU A 85 20.61 -1.69 8.84
N MET A 86 19.36 -2.19 8.65
CA MET A 86 18.78 -3.23 9.50
C MET A 86 19.66 -4.51 9.53
N GLN A 87 20.12 -4.98 8.37
CA GLN A 87 21.04 -6.13 8.30
C GLN A 87 22.35 -5.88 9.06
N LYS A 88 22.96 -4.71 8.86
CA LYS A 88 24.18 -4.32 9.61
C LYS A 88 23.93 -4.28 11.12
N GLY A 89 22.73 -3.89 11.53
CA GLY A 89 22.27 -3.89 12.91
C GLY A 89 21.88 -5.27 13.48
N GLY A 90 22.06 -6.35 12.71
CA GLY A 90 21.80 -7.72 13.14
C GLY A 90 20.36 -8.20 12.99
N TYR A 91 19.51 -7.46 12.25
CA TYR A 91 18.15 -7.92 11.93
C TYR A 91 18.16 -8.89 10.75
N GLN A 92 17.33 -9.91 10.85
CA GLN A 92 16.90 -10.67 9.66
C GLN A 92 15.91 -9.82 8.87
N THR A 93 16.09 -9.71 7.57
CA THR A 93 15.31 -8.80 6.72
C THR A 93 14.58 -9.55 5.62
N ALA A 94 13.28 -9.28 5.48
CA ALA A 94 12.47 -9.88 4.44
C ALA A 94 11.55 -8.87 3.77
N ILE A 95 11.30 -9.07 2.45
CA ILE A 95 10.23 -8.38 1.72
C ILE A 95 9.41 -9.37 0.91
N ILE A 96 8.09 -9.28 1.04
CA ILE A 96 7.13 -10.16 0.38
C ILE A 96 6.03 -9.31 -0.28
N GLY A 97 5.77 -9.56 -1.57
CA GLY A 97 4.73 -8.88 -2.32
C GLY A 97 5.24 -7.81 -3.28
N LYS A 98 4.58 -6.66 -3.38
CA LYS A 98 4.91 -5.65 -4.39
C LYS A 98 6.21 -4.90 -4.07
N TRP A 99 7.20 -5.05 -4.94
CA TRP A 99 8.47 -4.30 -4.89
C TRP A 99 8.43 -3.05 -5.75
N HIS A 100 8.24 -3.22 -7.06
CA HIS A 100 8.05 -2.17 -8.06
C HIS A 100 9.17 -1.12 -8.12
N LEU A 101 10.42 -1.53 -7.90
CA LEU A 101 11.61 -0.69 -8.01
C LEU A 101 12.61 -1.20 -9.05
N LYS A 102 12.14 -2.01 -10.01
CA LYS A 102 12.81 -2.40 -11.26
C LYS A 102 14.03 -3.31 -11.12
N TYR A 103 14.87 -3.07 -10.13
CA TYR A 103 16.06 -3.87 -9.84
C TYR A 103 15.81 -4.84 -8.69
N GLU A 104 16.71 -5.80 -8.55
CA GLU A 104 16.65 -6.78 -7.47
C GLU A 104 16.64 -6.10 -6.08
N PRO A 105 15.77 -6.54 -5.16
CA PRO A 105 15.72 -6.00 -3.80
C PRO A 105 17.05 -6.19 -3.07
N ALA A 106 17.68 -5.08 -2.68
CA ALA A 106 18.95 -5.09 -1.94
C ALA A 106 18.72 -4.77 -0.45
N GLY A 107 19.46 -5.44 0.43
CA GLY A 107 19.33 -5.30 1.88
C GLY A 107 18.33 -6.28 2.50
N PHE A 108 17.91 -7.30 1.77
CA PHE A 108 17.02 -8.34 2.26
C PHE A 108 17.69 -9.71 2.24
N ASP A 109 17.62 -10.44 3.35
CA ASP A 109 18.06 -11.83 3.43
C ASP A 109 17.11 -12.72 2.63
N TYR A 110 15.83 -12.41 2.70
CA TYR A 110 14.77 -13.08 1.97
C TYR A 110 13.92 -12.08 1.18
N TYR A 111 13.60 -12.40 -0.07
CA TYR A 111 12.53 -11.72 -0.80
C TYR A 111 11.71 -12.73 -1.61
N ASN A 112 10.42 -12.43 -1.76
CA ASN A 112 9.49 -13.13 -2.65
C ASN A 112 8.51 -12.12 -3.22
N VAL A 113 8.83 -11.52 -4.38
CA VAL A 113 8.20 -10.28 -4.85
C VAL A 113 7.53 -10.40 -6.20
N LEU A 114 6.49 -9.61 -6.39
CA LEU A 114 5.79 -9.49 -7.67
C LEU A 114 6.68 -8.81 -8.71
N PRO A 115 6.78 -9.33 -9.96
CA PRO A 115 7.41 -8.62 -11.06
C PRO A 115 6.56 -7.42 -11.47
N GLY A 116 7.18 -6.25 -11.61
CA GLY A 116 6.53 -5.00 -12.01
C GLY A 116 5.25 -4.71 -11.22
N GLN A 117 4.14 -4.56 -11.90
CA GLN A 117 2.83 -4.32 -11.28
C GLN A 117 2.19 -5.57 -10.66
N GLY A 118 2.67 -6.77 -11.02
CA GLY A 118 2.06 -8.02 -10.59
C GLY A 118 0.63 -8.24 -11.13
N ARG A 119 0.03 -9.36 -10.77
CA ARG A 119 -1.36 -9.69 -11.10
C ARG A 119 -2.12 -10.15 -9.85
N TYR A 120 -3.43 -10.00 -9.86
CA TYR A 120 -4.27 -10.35 -8.72
C TYR A 120 -4.51 -11.86 -8.59
N LYS A 121 -4.90 -12.51 -9.70
CA LYS A 121 -5.21 -13.94 -9.71
C LYS A 121 -3.96 -14.75 -10.03
N ASN A 122 -3.69 -15.77 -9.23
CA ASN A 122 -2.56 -16.66 -9.36
C ASN A 122 -1.24 -15.89 -9.58
N PRO A 123 -0.80 -15.07 -8.61
CA PRO A 123 0.34 -14.20 -8.77
C PRO A 123 1.63 -14.98 -9.06
N VAL A 124 2.49 -14.38 -9.86
CA VAL A 124 3.88 -14.80 -10.00
C VAL A 124 4.70 -14.06 -8.95
N LEU A 125 5.55 -14.77 -8.23
CA LEU A 125 6.52 -14.17 -7.33
C LEU A 125 7.93 -14.61 -7.71
N ILE A 126 8.88 -13.70 -7.56
CA ILE A 126 10.31 -13.91 -7.81
C ILE A 126 11.03 -13.90 -6.47
N SER A 127 11.72 -14.98 -6.14
CA SER A 127 12.61 -15.07 -4.98
C SER A 127 14.08 -15.10 -5.42
N LYS A 128 14.98 -15.15 -4.45
CA LYS A 128 16.42 -15.36 -4.72
C LYS A 128 16.67 -16.67 -5.46
N GLU A 129 15.86 -17.69 -5.23
CA GLU A 129 16.03 -19.00 -5.91
C GLU A 129 15.72 -18.87 -7.40
N GLU A 130 14.58 -18.26 -7.77
CA GLU A 130 14.26 -18.03 -9.19
C GLU A 130 15.25 -17.05 -9.86
N ARG A 131 15.85 -16.15 -9.08
CA ARG A 131 16.85 -15.21 -9.58
C ARG A 131 18.20 -15.84 -9.85
N LYS A 132 18.56 -16.89 -9.12
CA LYS A 132 19.88 -17.53 -9.18
C LYS A 132 20.26 -17.96 -10.60
N GLY A 133 21.39 -17.46 -11.08
CA GLY A 133 21.88 -17.74 -12.44
C GLY A 133 21.13 -17.04 -13.57
N ASN A 134 20.13 -16.22 -13.27
CA ASN A 134 19.35 -15.50 -14.27
C ASN A 134 19.89 -14.08 -14.46
N THR A 135 20.27 -13.73 -15.69
CA THR A 135 20.88 -12.44 -16.06
C THR A 135 19.92 -11.46 -16.75
N CYS A 136 18.67 -11.87 -17.00
CA CYS A 136 17.67 -10.97 -17.61
C CYS A 136 17.34 -9.80 -16.66
N PRO A 137 16.70 -8.72 -17.16
CA PRO A 137 16.17 -7.67 -16.30
C PRO A 137 15.30 -8.28 -15.18
N PHE A 138 15.38 -7.74 -13.97
CA PHE A 138 14.76 -8.35 -12.78
C PHE A 138 13.28 -8.69 -12.99
N ASP A 139 12.47 -7.73 -13.47
CA ASP A 139 11.04 -7.94 -13.72
C ASP A 139 10.72 -8.94 -14.86
N LYS A 140 11.74 -9.40 -15.59
CA LYS A 140 11.63 -10.44 -16.61
C LYS A 140 12.07 -11.82 -16.12
N THR A 141 12.54 -11.92 -14.88
CA THR A 141 12.90 -13.20 -14.27
C THR A 141 11.68 -14.12 -14.22
N PRO A 142 11.77 -15.35 -14.70
CA PRO A 142 10.71 -16.33 -14.50
C PRO A 142 10.52 -16.59 -13.02
N GLY A 143 9.32 -16.37 -12.52
CA GLY A 143 8.99 -16.57 -11.12
C GLY A 143 8.07 -17.78 -10.92
N LYS A 144 7.81 -18.13 -9.67
CA LYS A 144 6.89 -19.19 -9.27
C LYS A 144 5.45 -18.68 -9.26
N ILE A 145 4.53 -19.47 -9.82
CA ILE A 145 3.09 -19.19 -9.77
C ILE A 145 2.52 -19.72 -8.46
N TYR A 146 1.82 -18.85 -7.73
CA TYR A 146 1.07 -19.21 -6.53
C TYR A 146 -0.42 -19.20 -6.82
N GLN A 147 -1.15 -20.25 -6.43
CA GLN A 147 -2.60 -20.32 -6.64
C GLN A 147 -3.36 -19.44 -5.66
N GLY A 148 -4.37 -18.74 -6.14
CA GLY A 148 -5.25 -17.91 -5.33
C GLY A 148 -5.15 -16.41 -5.62
N HIS A 149 -5.70 -15.59 -4.74
CA HIS A 149 -5.68 -14.14 -4.84
C HIS A 149 -4.38 -13.57 -4.25
N SER A 150 -3.78 -12.58 -4.90
CA SER A 150 -2.47 -12.04 -4.50
C SER A 150 -2.41 -11.54 -3.06
N THR A 151 -3.49 -10.93 -2.56
CA THR A 151 -3.55 -10.45 -1.16
C THR A 151 -3.43 -11.61 -0.17
N ASP A 152 -4.16 -12.71 -0.42
CA ASP A 152 -4.12 -13.92 0.42
C ASP A 152 -2.77 -14.63 0.32
N VAL A 153 -2.22 -14.73 -0.88
CA VAL A 153 -0.92 -15.34 -1.14
C VAL A 153 0.18 -14.58 -0.40
N ILE A 154 0.22 -13.25 -0.53
CA ILE A 154 1.23 -12.39 0.11
C ILE A 154 1.18 -12.51 1.63
N ALA A 155 -0.03 -12.43 2.22
CA ALA A 155 -0.19 -12.60 3.67
C ALA A 155 0.21 -14.01 4.14
N SER A 156 -0.13 -15.03 3.38
CA SER A 156 0.25 -16.42 3.71
C SER A 156 1.76 -16.63 3.65
N GLN A 157 2.44 -16.06 2.63
CA GLN A 157 3.90 -16.11 2.53
C GLN A 157 4.56 -15.33 3.69
N ALA A 158 4.02 -14.18 4.07
CA ALA A 158 4.50 -13.40 5.21
C ALA A 158 4.38 -14.19 6.53
N ILE A 159 3.23 -14.80 6.77
CA ILE A 159 3.00 -15.63 7.96
C ILE A 159 3.90 -16.87 7.97
N ASN A 160 4.08 -17.53 6.83
CA ASN A 160 4.97 -18.69 6.73
C ASN A 160 6.42 -18.29 7.02
N TRP A 161 6.89 -17.20 6.46
CA TRP A 161 8.23 -16.69 6.75
C TRP A 161 8.42 -16.39 8.24
N MET A 162 7.43 -15.74 8.89
CA MET A 162 7.48 -15.48 10.33
C MET A 162 7.47 -16.76 11.15
N LYS A 163 6.72 -17.82 10.75
CA LYS A 163 6.73 -19.13 11.44
C LYS A 163 8.13 -19.76 11.43
N GLU A 164 8.85 -19.62 10.34
CA GLU A 164 10.19 -20.19 10.18
C GLU A 164 11.27 -19.44 10.97
N HIS A 165 11.05 -18.14 11.28
CA HIS A 165 12.08 -17.26 11.87
C HIS A 165 11.75 -16.71 13.26
N LYS A 166 10.55 -16.96 13.80
CA LYS A 166 10.11 -16.40 15.08
C LYS A 166 10.91 -16.88 16.30
N ASP A 167 11.51 -18.04 16.21
CA ASP A 167 12.27 -18.68 17.30
C ASP A 167 13.79 -18.48 17.14
N ASP A 168 14.24 -17.76 16.11
CA ASP A 168 15.61 -17.39 15.92
C ASP A 168 16.04 -16.37 17.00
N ASN A 169 17.29 -16.46 17.46
CA ASN A 169 17.83 -15.50 18.43
C ASN A 169 18.20 -14.15 17.78
N GLN A 170 17.51 -13.76 16.73
CA GLN A 170 17.72 -12.51 16.00
C GLN A 170 16.39 -11.78 15.86
N PRO A 171 16.38 -10.44 16.03
CA PRO A 171 15.23 -9.65 15.67
C PRO A 171 15.01 -9.67 14.15
N PHE A 172 13.77 -9.50 13.71
CA PHE A 172 13.45 -9.45 12.29
C PHE A 172 12.71 -8.19 11.87
N MET A 173 12.88 -7.82 10.62
CA MET A 173 12.11 -6.79 9.92
C MET A 173 11.48 -7.42 8.68
N LEU A 174 10.16 -7.48 8.65
CA LEU A 174 9.37 -7.98 7.53
C LEU A 174 8.58 -6.85 6.87
N MET A 175 8.78 -6.66 5.58
CA MET A 175 7.94 -5.81 4.73
C MET A 175 6.92 -6.68 3.99
N CYS A 176 5.63 -6.48 4.28
CA CYS A 176 4.51 -7.17 3.65
C CYS A 176 3.76 -6.18 2.76
N HIS A 177 3.96 -6.25 1.44
CA HIS A 177 3.47 -5.26 0.49
C HIS A 177 2.38 -5.84 -0.41
N PHE A 178 1.13 -5.43 -0.18
CA PHE A 178 0.00 -5.83 -1.01
C PHE A 178 -0.01 -5.08 -2.35
N LYS A 179 -0.45 -5.78 -3.42
CA LYS A 179 -0.80 -5.16 -4.69
C LYS A 179 -2.13 -4.41 -4.59
N ALA A 180 -3.07 -4.92 -3.82
CA ALA A 180 -4.37 -4.30 -3.62
C ALA A 180 -4.24 -2.97 -2.83
N PRO A 181 -5.12 -2.01 -3.09
CA PRO A 181 -6.21 -1.96 -4.06
C PRO A 181 -5.86 -1.32 -5.42
N HIS A 182 -4.64 -1.46 -5.94
CA HIS A 182 -4.24 -0.88 -7.22
C HIS A 182 -5.18 -1.28 -8.38
N ARG A 183 -5.35 -0.38 -9.36
CA ARG A 183 -6.08 -0.62 -10.63
C ARG A 183 -5.64 -1.97 -11.26
N SER A 184 -6.53 -2.84 -11.76
CA SER A 184 -7.98 -2.59 -11.99
C SER A 184 -8.90 -3.17 -10.88
N TRP A 185 -8.51 -3.12 -9.63
CA TRP A 185 -9.38 -3.44 -8.47
C TRP A 185 -10.05 -4.82 -8.57
N GLU A 186 -9.25 -5.84 -8.83
CA GLU A 186 -9.72 -7.22 -8.85
C GLU A 186 -9.73 -7.76 -7.42
N TYR A 187 -10.90 -7.95 -6.85
CA TYR A 187 -11.10 -8.45 -5.50
C TYR A 187 -11.14 -9.99 -5.46
N ALA A 188 -10.94 -10.58 -4.28
CA ALA A 188 -11.11 -12.00 -4.09
C ALA A 188 -12.59 -12.40 -4.19
N GLU A 189 -12.90 -13.50 -4.86
CA GLU A 189 -14.25 -13.95 -5.23
C GLU A 189 -15.23 -13.96 -4.06
N ARG A 190 -14.76 -14.31 -2.85
CA ARG A 190 -15.59 -14.32 -1.62
C ARG A 190 -16.19 -12.96 -1.26
N PHE A 191 -15.71 -11.86 -1.86
CA PHE A 191 -16.25 -10.51 -1.65
C PHE A 191 -17.16 -10.03 -2.79
N SER A 192 -17.53 -10.90 -3.74
CA SER A 192 -18.34 -10.52 -4.92
C SER A 192 -19.70 -9.92 -4.56
N ASP A 193 -20.35 -10.41 -3.51
CA ASP A 193 -21.64 -9.93 -3.04
C ASP A 193 -21.55 -8.77 -2.03
N LEU A 194 -20.33 -8.47 -1.54
CA LEU A 194 -20.14 -7.37 -0.59
C LEU A 194 -20.50 -6.04 -1.25
N LEU A 195 -21.31 -5.22 -0.60
CA LEU A 195 -21.79 -3.91 -1.06
C LEU A 195 -22.65 -3.95 -2.34
N LYS A 196 -23.16 -5.12 -2.75
CA LYS A 196 -23.94 -5.26 -3.98
C LYS A 196 -25.12 -4.29 -4.04
N ASP A 197 -25.91 -4.26 -2.96
CA ASP A 197 -27.13 -3.47 -2.84
C ASP A 197 -26.93 -2.17 -2.03
N VAL A 198 -25.68 -1.76 -1.80
CA VAL A 198 -25.33 -0.55 -1.07
C VAL A 198 -25.03 0.57 -2.05
N GLU A 199 -25.62 1.73 -1.85
CA GLU A 199 -25.24 2.96 -2.53
C GLU A 199 -24.03 3.58 -1.78
N ILE A 200 -22.93 3.78 -2.48
CA ILE A 200 -21.73 4.37 -1.92
C ILE A 200 -21.88 5.89 -1.89
N PRO A 201 -21.74 6.56 -0.73
CA PRO A 201 -21.91 8.01 -0.65
C PRO A 201 -20.86 8.74 -1.51
N GLU A 202 -21.36 9.66 -2.34
CA GLU A 202 -20.53 10.50 -3.21
C GLU A 202 -19.76 11.55 -2.39
N PRO A 203 -18.52 11.93 -2.80
CA PRO A 203 -17.87 13.08 -2.22
C PRO A 203 -18.57 14.38 -2.65
N GLU A 204 -18.60 15.37 -1.77
CA GLU A 204 -19.28 16.65 -2.01
C GLU A 204 -18.79 17.38 -3.26
N ASN A 205 -17.52 17.19 -3.61
CA ASN A 205 -16.86 17.82 -4.75
C ASN A 205 -16.74 16.92 -6.00
N MET A 206 -17.51 15.83 -6.10
CA MET A 206 -17.48 14.93 -7.26
C MET A 206 -17.80 15.64 -8.59
N PHE A 207 -18.63 16.67 -8.54
CA PHE A 207 -19.03 17.49 -9.69
C PHE A 207 -18.33 18.87 -9.71
N ASP A 208 -17.05 18.92 -9.26
CA ASP A 208 -16.23 20.13 -9.32
C ASP A 208 -16.14 20.65 -10.76
N THR A 209 -16.39 21.93 -10.96
CA THR A 209 -16.31 22.61 -12.26
C THR A 209 -14.91 23.05 -12.63
N TYR A 210 -13.98 22.99 -11.66
CA TYR A 210 -12.59 23.51 -11.72
C TYR A 210 -12.51 25.03 -11.97
N GLU A 211 -13.60 25.76 -11.75
CA GLU A 211 -13.60 27.20 -11.85
C GLU A 211 -12.67 27.83 -10.78
N GLY A 212 -11.85 28.78 -11.19
CA GLY A 212 -10.85 29.40 -10.33
C GLY A 212 -9.66 28.52 -9.93
N ARG A 213 -9.58 27.29 -10.44
CA ARG A 213 -8.46 26.38 -10.19
C ARG A 213 -7.36 26.52 -11.25
N ALA A 214 -6.17 26.00 -10.92
CA ALA A 214 -5.04 25.97 -11.83
C ALA A 214 -5.37 25.21 -13.14
N TYR A 215 -4.82 25.66 -14.26
CA TYR A 215 -5.17 25.14 -15.60
C TYR A 215 -4.96 23.63 -15.75
N TYR A 216 -3.96 23.05 -15.09
CA TYR A 216 -3.70 21.61 -15.15
C TYR A 216 -4.91 20.75 -14.73
N THR A 217 -5.78 21.24 -13.89
CA THR A 217 -6.99 20.50 -13.46
C THR A 217 -7.93 20.19 -14.60
N LYS A 218 -7.87 20.98 -15.68
CA LYS A 218 -8.65 20.78 -16.92
C LYS A 218 -7.94 19.86 -17.91
N LEU A 219 -6.64 19.64 -17.74
CA LEU A 219 -5.81 18.80 -18.64
C LEU A 219 -5.61 17.38 -18.13
N GLN A 220 -6.07 17.08 -16.91
CA GLN A 220 -5.91 15.77 -16.32
C GLN A 220 -6.69 14.69 -17.09
N THR A 221 -6.22 13.45 -17.01
CA THR A 221 -6.80 12.27 -17.67
C THR A 221 -7.24 11.21 -16.65
N MET A 222 -7.69 11.66 -15.48
CA MET A 222 -8.08 10.80 -14.35
C MET A 222 -9.55 10.99 -13.98
N SER A 223 -10.37 11.51 -14.90
CA SER A 223 -11.81 11.62 -14.68
C SER A 223 -12.46 10.24 -14.60
N LEU A 224 -13.49 10.12 -13.79
CA LEU A 224 -14.29 8.89 -13.74
C LEU A 224 -14.86 8.54 -15.13
N GLU A 225 -15.05 9.53 -16.00
CA GLU A 225 -15.48 9.36 -17.39
C GLU A 225 -14.37 8.77 -18.28
N ASP A 226 -13.11 8.79 -17.86
CA ASP A 226 -11.98 8.19 -18.59
C ASP A 226 -11.81 6.69 -18.28
N MET A 227 -12.61 6.14 -17.36
CA MET A 227 -12.60 4.71 -17.06
C MET A 227 -13.15 3.89 -18.22
N ASN A 228 -12.51 2.77 -18.50
CA ASN A 228 -12.82 1.90 -19.62
C ASN A 228 -13.40 0.53 -19.18
N GLU A 229 -13.80 -0.29 -20.15
CA GLU A 229 -14.39 -1.62 -19.91
C GLU A 229 -13.51 -2.54 -19.07
N LYS A 230 -12.18 -2.43 -19.19
CA LYS A 230 -11.26 -3.23 -18.37
C LYS A 230 -11.34 -2.82 -16.89
N ASP A 231 -11.46 -1.53 -16.61
CA ASP A 231 -11.63 -1.03 -15.25
C ASP A 231 -12.98 -1.44 -14.67
N MET A 232 -14.03 -1.30 -15.50
CA MET A 232 -15.41 -1.60 -15.11
C MET A 232 -15.72 -3.10 -15.12
N LYS A 233 -14.92 -3.93 -15.81
CA LYS A 233 -15.13 -5.38 -15.99
C LYS A 233 -16.50 -5.73 -16.60
N CYS A 234 -17.03 -4.80 -17.39
CA CYS A 234 -18.29 -4.92 -18.12
C CYS A 234 -18.31 -3.95 -19.30
N GLU A 235 -19.27 -4.12 -20.21
CA GLU A 235 -19.58 -3.14 -21.24
C GLU A 235 -20.00 -1.81 -20.61
N LEU A 236 -19.52 -0.71 -21.20
CA LEU A 236 -19.89 0.62 -20.74
C LEU A 236 -21.35 0.93 -21.15
N PRO A 237 -22.16 1.52 -20.26
CA PRO A 237 -23.54 1.86 -20.59
C PRO A 237 -23.59 2.90 -21.70
N ALA A 238 -24.40 2.63 -22.72
CA ALA A 238 -24.74 3.58 -23.76
C ALA A 238 -25.84 4.55 -23.31
N ASN A 239 -25.89 5.73 -23.92
CA ASN A 239 -26.99 6.70 -23.77
C ASN A 239 -27.14 7.35 -22.38
N LEU A 240 -26.10 7.35 -21.55
CA LEU A 240 -26.06 8.15 -20.34
C LEU A 240 -25.52 9.55 -20.64
N SER A 241 -26.05 10.56 -19.99
CA SER A 241 -25.40 11.87 -19.90
C SER A 241 -24.06 11.75 -19.19
N ARG A 242 -23.20 12.75 -19.33
CA ARG A 242 -21.89 12.77 -18.67
C ARG A 242 -22.01 12.58 -17.14
N ASP A 243 -22.96 13.26 -16.52
CA ASP A 243 -23.14 13.19 -15.07
C ASP A 243 -23.71 11.84 -14.61
N GLU A 244 -24.64 11.26 -15.39
CA GLU A 244 -25.16 9.91 -15.13
C GLU A 244 -24.05 8.86 -15.28
N PHE A 245 -23.21 8.98 -16.31
CA PHE A 245 -22.07 8.09 -16.49
C PHE A 245 -21.07 8.22 -15.31
N ARG A 246 -20.76 9.44 -14.87
CA ARG A 246 -19.87 9.68 -13.72
C ARG A 246 -20.41 9.02 -12.45
N LYS A 247 -21.71 9.14 -12.17
CA LYS A 247 -22.34 8.46 -11.03
C LYS A 247 -22.27 6.93 -11.13
N TRP A 248 -22.60 6.40 -12.30
CA TRP A 248 -22.53 4.97 -12.56
C TRP A 248 -21.08 4.44 -12.40
N ALA A 249 -20.12 5.11 -13.02
CA ALA A 249 -18.70 4.75 -12.95
C ALA A 249 -18.20 4.81 -11.49
N TYR A 250 -18.57 5.84 -10.74
CA TYR A 250 -18.25 5.97 -9.33
C TYR A 250 -18.77 4.78 -8.51
N GLN A 251 -20.03 4.43 -8.63
CA GLN A 251 -20.62 3.30 -7.90
C GLN A 251 -19.91 1.99 -8.23
N ARG A 252 -19.63 1.73 -9.51
CA ARG A 252 -18.97 0.52 -9.97
C ARG A 252 -17.53 0.44 -9.45
N TYR A 253 -16.74 1.48 -9.67
CA TYR A 253 -15.38 1.61 -9.24
C TYR A 253 -15.22 1.46 -7.71
N MET A 254 -16.02 2.20 -6.96
CA MET A 254 -15.93 2.22 -5.50
C MET A 254 -16.27 0.88 -4.87
N LYS A 255 -17.26 0.16 -5.39
CA LYS A 255 -17.59 -1.18 -4.89
C LYS A 255 -16.41 -2.14 -5.06
N ASP A 256 -15.78 -2.15 -6.21
CA ASP A 256 -14.64 -3.02 -6.48
C ASP A 256 -13.40 -2.61 -5.65
N TYR A 257 -13.16 -1.31 -5.52
CA TYR A 257 -12.10 -0.77 -4.65
C TYR A 257 -12.30 -1.19 -3.19
N LEU A 258 -13.50 -1.00 -2.64
CA LEU A 258 -13.81 -1.34 -1.25
C LEU A 258 -13.78 -2.86 -1.00
N ARG A 259 -14.15 -3.69 -1.97
CA ARG A 259 -13.97 -5.15 -1.90
C ARG A 259 -12.50 -5.56 -1.81
N CYS A 260 -11.62 -4.86 -2.50
CA CYS A 260 -10.17 -5.06 -2.33
C CYS A 260 -9.70 -4.68 -0.92
N ILE A 261 -10.24 -3.58 -0.35
CA ILE A 261 -9.94 -3.16 1.02
C ILE A 261 -10.41 -4.21 2.05
N ALA A 262 -11.59 -4.80 1.86
CA ALA A 262 -12.05 -5.89 2.72
C ALA A 262 -11.08 -7.07 2.74
N GLY A 263 -10.52 -7.41 1.57
CA GLY A 263 -9.49 -8.44 1.46
C GLY A 263 -8.18 -8.07 2.15
N ILE A 264 -7.79 -6.79 2.11
CA ILE A 264 -6.61 -6.30 2.86
C ILE A 264 -6.86 -6.39 4.36
N ASP A 265 -7.98 -5.85 4.84
CA ASP A 265 -8.31 -5.85 6.27
C ASP A 265 -8.35 -7.27 6.85
N GLU A 266 -9.00 -8.22 6.15
CA GLU A 266 -9.02 -9.64 6.54
C GLU A 266 -7.59 -10.20 6.67
N ASN A 267 -6.72 -9.91 5.71
CA ASN A 267 -5.36 -10.44 5.71
C ASN A 267 -4.45 -9.76 6.74
N VAL A 268 -4.65 -8.47 7.02
CA VAL A 268 -4.02 -7.80 8.17
C VAL A 268 -4.45 -8.49 9.46
N GLY A 269 -5.73 -8.81 9.61
CA GLY A 269 -6.25 -9.57 10.75
C GLY A 269 -5.57 -10.92 10.93
N ARG A 270 -5.28 -11.65 9.85
CA ARG A 270 -4.51 -12.92 9.90
C ARG A 270 -3.09 -12.72 10.41
N ILE A 271 -2.42 -11.65 10.00
CA ILE A 271 -1.07 -11.30 10.47
C ILE A 271 -1.10 -10.94 11.97
N LEU A 272 -2.03 -10.09 12.38
CA LEU A 272 -2.20 -9.70 13.80
C LEU A 272 -2.50 -10.91 14.68
N LYS A 273 -3.41 -11.78 14.25
CA LYS A 273 -3.74 -13.02 14.95
C LYS A 273 -2.52 -13.92 15.13
N PHE A 274 -1.70 -14.06 14.07
CA PHE A 274 -0.46 -14.83 14.17
C PHE A 274 0.48 -14.29 15.26
N LEU A 275 0.63 -12.97 15.36
CA LEU A 275 1.48 -12.33 16.37
C LEU A 275 0.93 -12.57 17.79
N ASP A 276 -0.39 -12.47 17.97
CA ASP A 276 -1.05 -12.72 19.26
C ASP A 276 -0.82 -14.17 19.70
N GLU A 277 -1.12 -15.14 18.82
CA GLU A 277 -1.04 -16.57 19.13
C GLU A 277 0.39 -17.06 19.40
N ASN A 278 1.40 -16.33 18.93
CA ASN A 278 2.82 -16.67 19.14
C ASN A 278 3.52 -15.79 20.17
N GLY A 279 2.80 -14.96 20.91
CA GLY A 279 3.36 -14.11 21.97
C GLY A 279 4.30 -13.00 21.44
N LEU A 280 4.24 -12.66 20.15
CA LEU A 280 5.10 -11.67 19.53
C LEU A 280 4.54 -10.25 19.60
N ALA A 281 3.22 -10.11 19.82
CA ALA A 281 2.49 -8.86 19.67
C ALA A 281 3.00 -7.72 20.56
N GLN A 282 3.47 -8.01 21.78
CA GLN A 282 3.95 -7.00 22.73
C GLN A 282 5.28 -6.36 22.31
N ASN A 283 6.19 -7.16 21.75
CA ASN A 283 7.52 -6.70 21.34
C ASN A 283 7.65 -6.57 19.82
N THR A 284 6.56 -6.21 19.15
CA THR A 284 6.55 -5.98 17.70
C THR A 284 6.03 -4.60 17.36
N VAL A 285 6.85 -3.81 16.69
CA VAL A 285 6.41 -2.58 16.02
C VAL A 285 5.66 -2.98 14.76
N ILE A 286 4.39 -2.59 14.67
CA ILE A 286 3.55 -2.82 13.49
C ILE A 286 3.25 -1.47 12.86
N VAL A 287 3.59 -1.33 11.58
CA VAL A 287 3.27 -0.17 10.75
C VAL A 287 2.31 -0.58 9.66
N TYR A 288 1.22 0.15 9.47
CA TYR A 288 0.36 0.07 8.29
C TYR A 288 0.34 1.40 7.56
N THR A 289 0.57 1.36 6.25
CA THR A 289 0.55 2.55 5.39
C THR A 289 0.16 2.21 3.95
N SER A 290 0.13 3.22 3.09
CA SER A 290 0.07 3.12 1.63
C SER A 290 1.35 3.71 1.02
N ASP A 291 1.59 3.47 -0.26
CA ASP A 291 2.69 4.13 -0.96
C ASP A 291 2.35 5.58 -1.37
N GLN A 292 1.06 5.95 -1.47
CA GLN A 292 0.57 7.33 -1.63
C GLN A 292 -0.93 7.43 -1.27
N GLY A 293 -1.49 8.65 -1.39
CA GLY A 293 -2.92 8.87 -1.39
C GLY A 293 -3.59 8.45 -2.70
N PHE A 294 -4.91 8.58 -2.77
CA PHE A 294 -5.70 8.17 -3.94
C PHE A 294 -7.03 8.90 -3.98
N TYR A 295 -7.49 9.30 -5.17
CA TYR A 295 -8.82 9.91 -5.33
C TYR A 295 -9.91 8.84 -5.33
N LEU A 296 -10.91 9.04 -4.50
CA LEU A 296 -12.10 8.19 -4.41
C LEU A 296 -13.35 8.95 -4.87
N GLY A 297 -13.25 9.56 -6.05
CA GLY A 297 -14.31 10.37 -6.64
C GLY A 297 -14.22 11.86 -6.34
N GLU A 298 -13.33 12.29 -5.43
CA GLU A 298 -13.11 13.72 -5.19
C GLU A 298 -12.68 14.40 -6.49
N HIS A 299 -13.24 15.58 -6.76
CA HIS A 299 -13.06 16.34 -8.02
C HIS A 299 -13.55 15.59 -9.27
N GLY A 300 -14.30 14.49 -9.12
CA GLY A 300 -14.69 13.61 -10.20
C GLY A 300 -13.55 12.71 -10.71
N TRP A 301 -12.52 12.50 -9.91
CA TRP A 301 -11.30 11.79 -10.29
C TRP A 301 -11.14 10.43 -9.61
N PHE A 302 -10.34 9.60 -10.23
CA PHE A 302 -9.70 8.41 -9.67
C PHE A 302 -8.18 8.51 -9.84
N ASP A 303 -7.40 7.53 -9.37
CA ASP A 303 -5.93 7.53 -9.45
C ASP A 303 -5.28 8.54 -8.46
N LYS A 304 -4.09 9.05 -8.75
CA LYS A 304 -3.23 9.91 -7.90
C LYS A 304 -2.47 10.91 -8.79
N ARG A 305 -1.28 11.34 -8.43
CA ARG A 305 -0.28 12.09 -9.22
C ARG A 305 -0.24 13.58 -8.95
N TYR A 306 -1.37 14.23 -8.72
CA TYR A 306 -1.42 15.68 -8.49
C TYR A 306 -1.24 16.06 -7.02
N MET A 307 -1.15 17.36 -6.76
CA MET A 307 -0.79 17.91 -5.45
C MET A 307 -2.00 18.17 -4.52
N GLN A 308 -3.18 17.67 -4.86
CA GLN A 308 -4.33 17.76 -3.98
C GLN A 308 -4.16 16.85 -2.76
N LYS A 309 -4.86 17.21 -1.69
CA LYS A 309 -4.80 16.52 -0.42
C LYS A 309 -5.04 15.00 -0.55
N GLU A 310 -6.00 14.61 -1.36
CA GLU A 310 -6.40 13.22 -1.56
C GLU A 310 -5.30 12.38 -2.18
N SER A 311 -4.48 12.98 -3.04
CA SER A 311 -3.33 12.33 -3.67
C SER A 311 -2.10 12.31 -2.76
N LEU A 312 -1.90 13.36 -1.95
CA LEU A 312 -0.71 13.48 -1.10
C LEU A 312 -0.87 12.76 0.24
N ASN A 313 -2.06 12.80 0.85
CA ASN A 313 -2.28 12.21 2.17
C ASN A 313 -2.40 10.69 2.07
N MET A 314 -1.56 10.02 2.81
CA MET A 314 -1.52 8.57 2.92
C MET A 314 -1.84 8.14 4.36
N PRO A 315 -2.43 6.95 4.58
CA PRO A 315 -2.65 6.46 5.93
C PRO A 315 -1.31 6.12 6.59
N LEU A 316 -1.23 6.35 7.90
CA LEU A 316 -0.13 5.84 8.72
C LEU A 316 -0.65 5.49 10.11
N LEU A 317 -0.66 4.20 10.40
CA LEU A 317 -1.02 3.62 11.69
C LEU A 317 0.19 2.89 12.25
N ILE A 318 0.53 3.12 13.53
CA ILE A 318 1.67 2.46 14.17
C ILE A 318 1.21 1.91 15.52
N ARG A 319 1.51 0.65 15.77
CA ARG A 319 1.29 -0.02 17.05
C ARG A 319 2.60 -0.52 17.62
N TYR A 320 2.92 -0.11 18.84
CA TYR A 320 4.01 -0.65 19.63
C TYR A 320 3.66 -0.51 21.10
N PRO A 321 3.14 -1.57 21.75
CA PRO A 321 2.59 -1.47 23.11
C PRO A 321 3.59 -1.03 24.17
N ASN A 322 4.90 -1.22 23.94
CA ASN A 322 5.93 -0.84 24.91
C ASN A 322 6.17 0.68 24.98
N GLU A 323 5.81 1.44 23.93
CA GLU A 323 6.13 2.88 23.87
C GLU A 323 4.94 3.75 23.46
N ILE A 324 4.02 3.23 22.62
CA ILE A 324 2.93 4.01 22.07
C ILE A 324 1.67 3.85 22.92
N LYS A 325 1.14 4.97 23.38
CA LYS A 325 -0.14 5.00 24.11
C LYS A 325 -1.28 4.57 23.19
N PRO A 326 -2.05 3.54 23.55
CA PRO A 326 -3.19 3.09 22.75
C PRO A 326 -4.24 4.17 22.50
N GLY A 327 -4.78 4.20 21.28
CA GLY A 327 -5.83 5.13 20.86
C GLY A 327 -5.38 6.59 20.73
N SER A 328 -4.07 6.83 20.66
CA SER A 328 -3.54 8.17 20.47
C SER A 328 -3.63 8.64 19.00
N THR A 329 -3.56 9.96 18.80
CA THR A 329 -3.51 10.58 17.46
C THR A 329 -2.43 11.64 17.43
N ASN A 330 -1.82 11.86 16.25
CA ASN A 330 -0.85 12.91 16.03
C ASN A 330 -1.22 13.69 14.75
N LYS A 331 -1.20 15.02 14.85
CA LYS A 331 -1.52 15.94 13.77
C LYS A 331 -0.30 16.63 13.15
N SER A 332 0.90 16.29 13.61
CA SER A 332 2.12 16.80 12.99
C SER A 332 2.21 16.34 11.54
N ILE A 333 2.79 17.17 10.70
CA ILE A 333 3.07 16.80 9.30
C ILE A 333 4.23 15.82 9.32
N ILE A 334 4.00 14.67 8.70
CA ILE A 334 4.96 13.59 8.51
C ILE A 334 5.04 13.30 7.01
N ILE A 335 6.21 12.99 6.51
CA ILE A 335 6.40 12.60 5.12
C ILE A 335 7.00 11.18 5.03
N ASN A 336 6.83 10.55 3.89
CA ASN A 336 7.34 9.20 3.68
C ASN A 336 8.88 9.07 3.74
N ALA A 337 9.62 10.18 3.64
CA ALA A 337 11.06 10.22 3.90
C ALA A 337 11.42 10.02 5.39
N ASP A 338 10.49 10.28 6.30
CA ASP A 338 10.69 10.08 7.74
C ASP A 338 10.60 8.59 8.15
N PHE A 339 10.11 7.71 7.28
CA PHE A 339 9.86 6.31 7.64
C PHE A 339 11.15 5.54 7.88
N ALA A 340 12.12 5.63 6.97
CA ALA A 340 13.40 4.95 7.12
C ALA A 340 14.11 5.30 8.45
N PRO A 341 14.35 6.60 8.78
CA PRO A 341 14.99 6.95 10.04
C PRO A 341 14.14 6.55 11.27
N THR A 342 12.82 6.60 11.20
CA THR A 342 11.93 6.17 12.29
C THR A 342 12.03 4.67 12.55
N LEU A 343 12.07 3.85 11.50
CA LEU A 343 12.21 2.40 11.64
C LEU A 343 13.59 2.01 12.19
N LEU A 344 14.64 2.72 11.79
CA LEU A 344 15.98 2.53 12.33
C LEU A 344 16.04 2.91 13.83
N ASP A 345 15.37 3.99 14.23
CA ASP A 345 15.28 4.42 15.63
C ASP A 345 14.59 3.35 16.49
N TYR A 346 13.43 2.83 16.06
CA TYR A 346 12.77 1.70 16.73
C TYR A 346 13.64 0.43 16.81
N ALA A 347 14.54 0.25 15.85
CA ALA A 347 15.49 -0.87 15.86
C ALA A 347 16.73 -0.62 16.73
N GLY A 348 16.89 0.57 17.32
CA GLY A 348 18.09 0.97 18.05
C GLY A 348 19.32 1.15 17.15
N ILE A 349 19.12 1.40 15.86
CA ILE A 349 20.19 1.52 14.85
C ILE A 349 20.38 3.00 14.51
N SER A 350 21.61 3.48 14.59
CA SER A 350 21.95 4.84 14.20
C SER A 350 21.70 5.06 12.71
N LYS A 351 21.02 6.15 12.37
CA LYS A 351 20.84 6.55 10.96
C LYS A 351 22.18 6.88 10.31
N PRO A 352 22.38 6.54 9.03
CA PRO A 352 23.55 6.99 8.27
C PRO A 352 23.62 8.52 8.22
N SER A 353 24.84 9.06 8.10
CA SER A 353 25.12 10.49 8.02
C SER A 353 24.68 11.12 6.69
#